data_e2c354a2a07d65c0450b8a3f137cc061
#
_entry.id   e2c354a2a07d65c0450b8a3f137cc061
#
_cell.length_a   1.000
_cell.length_b   1.000
_cell.length_c   1.000
_cell.angle_alpha   90.00
_cell.angle_beta   90.00
_cell.angle_gamma   90.00
#
_symmetry.space_group_name_H-M   'P 1'
#
loop_
_entity.id
_entity.type
_entity.pdbx_description
1 polymer ?
#
loop_
_entity_poly.entity_id
_entity_poly.type
_entity_poly.pdbx_seq_one_letter_code
_entity_poly.pdbx_strand_id
1 'polypeptide(L)'
;MANRIMLNETSYHGSGAIEEIATEAKAHGFKKAFVCSDPDLIKFGVTAKVTDILDKNGLEYEIYSEIKPNPTIENVQHGVESFKKAGADYLIAIGGGSSMDTSKAIGIIIANPEFEDVRSLEGVAPTKKPCVPIIAVPTTAGTAAEVTINYVITDVERKRKFVCVDPHDMPIIAIVDPDMMSSMPKGLTASTGMDALTHAIEGYTTKAAWEMTDMFHLKAIEIISRSLRSAVANEKEGREGMALGQYIAGMGFSNVGLGIAHSMAHTLGAVYDTPHGVACAMMLPIVMEYNADCTGEKYRKIARAMGVKGVDDMSVEEYRKAAVDAVQKLSVDVGIPTKLEALKEEDLDFLAESAHADACAPGNPKDASVEDLKALFRKLM
;
A
#
# COMPACT_ATOMS: atom_id res chain seq x y z
N MET A 1 -10.85 -13.81 -21.56
CA MET A 1 -10.84 -12.38 -21.23
C MET A 1 -9.39 -11.87 -21.34
N ALA A 2 -9.15 -10.64 -21.79
CA ALA A 2 -7.80 -10.10 -21.80
C ALA A 2 -7.42 -9.60 -20.39
N ASN A 3 -6.22 -9.94 -19.93
CA ASN A 3 -5.67 -9.40 -18.69
C ASN A 3 -4.94 -8.09 -18.98
N ARG A 4 -5.14 -7.07 -18.13
CA ARG A 4 -4.48 -5.77 -18.24
C ARG A 4 -3.44 -5.63 -17.13
N ILE A 5 -2.29 -5.03 -17.46
CA ILE A 5 -1.27 -4.60 -16.49
C ILE A 5 -1.07 -3.09 -16.65
N MET A 6 -1.14 -2.39 -15.54
CA MET A 6 -0.81 -0.97 -15.40
C MET A 6 0.41 -0.81 -14.50
N LEU A 7 1.42 -0.09 -14.97
CA LEU A 7 2.65 0.22 -14.25
C LEU A 7 3.04 1.67 -14.52
N ASN A 8 3.97 2.22 -13.74
CA ASN A 8 4.56 3.53 -14.02
C ASN A 8 5.22 3.54 -15.41
N GLU A 9 5.34 4.72 -16.01
CA GLU A 9 6.15 4.90 -17.22
C GLU A 9 7.62 4.62 -16.94
N THR A 10 8.11 5.11 -15.79
CA THR A 10 9.50 4.91 -15.33
C THR A 10 9.55 4.70 -13.83
N SER A 11 10.47 3.86 -13.37
CA SER A 11 10.79 3.74 -11.95
C SER A 11 12.29 3.62 -11.72
N TYR A 12 12.78 4.29 -10.67
CA TYR A 12 14.18 4.27 -10.24
C TYR A 12 14.30 3.61 -8.88
N HIS A 13 15.28 2.74 -8.71
CA HIS A 13 15.43 1.91 -7.52
C HIS A 13 16.87 1.95 -7.00
N GLY A 14 17.02 2.15 -5.70
CA GLY A 14 18.29 2.10 -5.01
C GLY A 14 18.68 3.41 -4.35
N SER A 15 19.75 3.36 -3.54
CA SER A 15 20.26 4.51 -2.80
C SER A 15 20.71 5.62 -3.78
N GLY A 16 20.26 6.84 -3.55
CA GLY A 16 20.52 7.99 -4.42
C GLY A 16 19.56 8.14 -5.61
N ALA A 17 18.54 7.28 -5.74
CA ALA A 17 17.55 7.37 -6.82
C ALA A 17 16.82 8.74 -6.85
N ILE A 18 16.75 9.46 -5.72
CA ILE A 18 16.14 10.80 -5.66
C ILE A 18 16.81 11.81 -6.59
N GLU A 19 18.08 11.64 -6.97
CA GLU A 19 18.77 12.54 -7.89
C GLU A 19 18.11 12.55 -9.30
N GLU A 20 17.43 11.45 -9.68
CA GLU A 20 16.73 11.34 -10.97
C GLU A 20 15.47 12.22 -11.07
N ILE A 21 14.96 12.74 -9.95
CA ILE A 21 13.83 13.68 -9.93
C ILE A 21 14.13 14.88 -10.85
N ALA A 22 15.32 15.44 -10.75
CA ALA A 22 15.70 16.60 -11.55
C ALA A 22 15.90 16.25 -13.03
N THR A 23 16.41 15.06 -13.32
CA THR A 23 16.57 14.53 -14.68
C THR A 23 15.21 14.39 -15.35
N GLU A 24 14.28 13.74 -14.69
CA GLU A 24 12.93 13.49 -15.21
C GLU A 24 12.12 14.79 -15.33
N ALA A 25 12.16 15.66 -14.33
CA ALA A 25 11.44 16.94 -14.40
C ALA A 25 11.88 17.78 -15.61
N LYS A 26 13.20 17.81 -15.91
CA LYS A 26 13.74 18.49 -17.08
C LYS A 26 13.37 17.79 -18.39
N ALA A 27 13.44 16.48 -18.45
CA ALA A 27 13.11 15.69 -19.63
C ALA A 27 11.64 15.86 -20.04
N HIS A 28 10.72 15.89 -19.06
CA HIS A 28 9.30 16.15 -19.28
C HIS A 28 8.97 17.65 -19.50
N GLY A 29 9.93 18.54 -19.29
CA GLY A 29 9.74 19.99 -19.45
C GLY A 29 8.85 20.62 -18.39
N PHE A 30 8.75 20.01 -17.21
CA PHE A 30 7.98 20.52 -16.08
C PHE A 30 8.57 21.85 -15.58
N LYS A 31 7.71 22.74 -15.08
CA LYS A 31 8.08 24.11 -14.71
C LYS A 31 8.12 24.32 -13.21
N LYS A 32 7.05 23.96 -12.49
CA LYS A 32 6.91 24.19 -11.06
C LYS A 32 6.26 22.99 -10.37
N ALA A 33 6.97 22.42 -9.40
CA ALA A 33 6.48 21.31 -8.61
C ALA A 33 5.50 21.77 -7.51
N PHE A 34 4.47 20.96 -7.27
CA PHE A 34 3.69 21.03 -6.04
C PHE A 34 4.13 19.84 -5.15
N VAL A 35 4.92 20.14 -4.12
CA VAL A 35 5.54 19.12 -3.26
C VAL A 35 4.61 18.79 -2.10
N CYS A 36 3.94 17.65 -2.17
CA CYS A 36 3.05 17.15 -1.12
C CYS A 36 3.86 16.34 -0.11
N SER A 37 3.96 16.82 1.12
CA SER A 37 4.68 16.14 2.20
C SER A 37 4.05 16.44 3.56
N ASP A 38 4.07 15.47 4.49
CA ASP A 38 3.52 15.70 5.82
C ASP A 38 4.45 16.57 6.69
N PRO A 39 3.91 17.23 7.73
CA PRO A 39 4.68 18.12 8.59
C PRO A 39 5.86 17.47 9.31
N ASP A 40 5.77 16.18 9.65
CA ASP A 40 6.85 15.48 10.35
C ASP A 40 8.03 15.19 9.41
N LEU A 41 7.78 14.78 8.15
CA LEU A 41 8.83 14.62 7.15
C LEU A 41 9.55 15.94 6.85
N ILE A 42 8.81 17.05 6.82
CA ILE A 42 9.39 18.38 6.67
C ILE A 42 10.26 18.72 7.88
N LYS A 43 9.72 18.57 9.09
CA LYS A 43 10.40 18.86 10.36
C LYS A 43 11.68 18.05 10.55
N PHE A 44 11.67 16.77 10.14
CA PHE A 44 12.82 15.90 10.28
C PHE A 44 13.79 15.93 9.08
N GLY A 45 13.56 16.84 8.12
CA GLY A 45 14.48 17.08 7.00
C GLY A 45 14.44 16.01 5.91
N VAL A 46 13.46 15.11 5.92
CA VAL A 46 13.30 14.10 4.85
C VAL A 46 12.88 14.78 3.55
N THR A 47 11.92 15.70 3.61
CA THR A 47 11.47 16.51 2.46
C THR A 47 12.61 17.36 1.90
N ALA A 48 13.49 17.88 2.77
CA ALA A 48 14.63 18.70 2.37
C ALA A 48 15.60 17.97 1.44
N LYS A 49 15.75 16.65 1.57
CA LYS A 49 16.57 15.86 0.64
C LYS A 49 16.13 16.03 -0.82
N VAL A 50 14.83 16.15 -1.06
CA VAL A 50 14.27 16.35 -2.40
C VAL A 50 14.31 17.82 -2.80
N THR A 51 13.91 18.76 -1.90
CA THR A 51 13.91 20.19 -2.24
C THR A 51 15.31 20.73 -2.49
N ASP A 52 16.33 20.23 -1.81
CA ASP A 52 17.74 20.56 -2.07
C ASP A 52 18.17 20.17 -3.50
N ILE A 53 17.63 19.06 -4.03
CA ILE A 53 17.87 18.63 -5.42
C ILE A 53 17.18 19.61 -6.38
N LEU A 54 15.93 20.01 -6.09
CA LEU A 54 15.22 21.00 -6.89
C LEU A 54 15.96 22.33 -6.92
N ASP A 55 16.38 22.84 -5.76
CA ASP A 55 17.14 24.09 -5.61
C ASP A 55 18.46 24.05 -6.42
N LYS A 56 19.26 22.98 -6.26
CA LYS A 56 20.53 22.80 -7.00
C LYS A 56 20.33 22.81 -8.53
N ASN A 57 19.15 22.40 -8.98
CA ASN A 57 18.82 22.27 -10.40
C ASN A 57 18.01 23.45 -10.93
N GLY A 58 17.70 24.46 -10.11
CA GLY A 58 16.93 25.64 -10.49
C GLY A 58 15.47 25.30 -10.86
N LEU A 59 14.90 24.28 -10.25
CA LEU A 59 13.51 23.87 -10.44
C LEU A 59 12.63 24.54 -9.38
N GLU A 60 11.59 25.24 -9.84
CA GLU A 60 10.66 25.91 -8.94
C GLU A 60 9.73 24.91 -8.25
N TYR A 61 9.38 25.19 -7.00
CA TYR A 61 8.44 24.38 -6.24
C TYR A 61 7.67 25.18 -5.21
N GLU A 62 6.58 24.60 -4.73
CA GLU A 62 5.83 25.04 -3.56
C GLU A 62 5.47 23.83 -2.70
N ILE A 63 5.66 23.95 -1.37
CA ILE A 63 5.38 22.83 -0.44
C ILE A 63 3.95 22.93 0.06
N TYR A 64 3.20 21.84 -0.09
CA TYR A 64 1.91 21.62 0.53
C TYR A 64 2.07 20.65 1.71
N SER A 65 1.88 21.17 2.93
CA SER A 65 2.15 20.46 4.19
C SER A 65 0.89 20.01 4.93
N GLU A 66 -0.30 20.25 4.38
CA GLU A 66 -1.56 19.87 5.05
C GLU A 66 -1.91 18.38 4.84
N ILE A 67 -0.90 17.54 4.72
CA ILE A 67 -1.06 16.09 4.65
C ILE A 67 -1.32 15.56 6.06
N LYS A 68 -2.37 14.77 6.20
CA LYS A 68 -2.75 14.14 7.48
C LYS A 68 -2.77 12.62 7.32
N PRO A 69 -2.51 11.86 8.39
CA PRO A 69 -2.86 10.45 8.42
C PRO A 69 -4.36 10.29 8.09
N ASN A 70 -4.70 9.30 7.26
CA ASN A 70 -6.07 9.12 6.77
C ASN A 70 -6.61 10.39 6.09
N PRO A 71 -6.14 10.75 4.90
CA PRO A 71 -6.47 12.01 4.25
C PRO A 71 -7.97 12.20 4.09
N THR A 72 -8.44 13.41 4.36
CA THR A 72 -9.86 13.75 4.34
C THR A 72 -10.26 14.46 3.05
N ILE A 73 -11.55 14.49 2.76
CA ILE A 73 -12.11 15.27 1.65
C ILE A 73 -11.63 16.72 1.72
N GLU A 74 -11.66 17.33 2.91
CA GLU A 74 -11.22 18.71 3.15
C GLU A 74 -9.73 18.90 2.79
N ASN A 75 -8.85 17.95 3.16
CA ASN A 75 -7.44 18.01 2.80
C ASN A 75 -7.24 18.02 1.28
N VAL A 76 -8.00 17.20 0.56
CA VAL A 76 -7.94 17.16 -0.90
C VAL A 76 -8.42 18.49 -1.50
N GLN A 77 -9.54 19.04 -1.01
CA GLN A 77 -10.10 20.31 -1.52
C GLN A 77 -9.13 21.47 -1.31
N HIS A 78 -8.55 21.60 -0.10
CA HIS A 78 -7.51 22.61 0.17
C HIS A 78 -6.27 22.41 -0.71
N GLY A 79 -5.89 21.15 -0.97
CA GLY A 79 -4.79 20.83 -1.87
C GLY A 79 -5.06 21.26 -3.31
N VAL A 80 -6.28 21.05 -3.81
CA VAL A 80 -6.70 21.50 -5.15
C VAL A 80 -6.63 23.02 -5.28
N GLU A 81 -7.15 23.75 -4.29
CA GLU A 81 -7.07 25.21 -4.26
C GLU A 81 -5.62 25.72 -4.21
N SER A 82 -4.81 25.11 -3.35
CA SER A 82 -3.39 25.45 -3.18
C SER A 82 -2.58 25.16 -4.46
N PHE A 83 -2.84 24.03 -5.12
CA PHE A 83 -2.21 23.71 -6.41
C PHE A 83 -2.52 24.76 -7.48
N LYS A 84 -3.79 25.16 -7.63
CA LYS A 84 -4.22 26.20 -8.57
C LYS A 84 -3.54 27.53 -8.26
N LYS A 85 -3.47 27.92 -6.99
CA LYS A 85 -2.84 29.16 -6.53
C LYS A 85 -1.32 29.15 -6.77
N ALA A 86 -0.67 28.01 -6.57
CA ALA A 86 0.76 27.83 -6.81
C ALA A 86 1.13 27.99 -8.29
N GLY A 87 0.20 27.71 -9.20
CA GLY A 87 0.47 27.67 -10.63
C GLY A 87 1.44 26.53 -11.00
N ALA A 88 1.42 25.46 -10.24
CA ALA A 88 2.22 24.27 -10.48
C ALA A 88 1.67 23.46 -11.67
N ASP A 89 2.52 22.67 -12.31
CA ASP A 89 2.15 21.86 -13.49
C ASP A 89 2.43 20.35 -13.27
N TYR A 90 3.07 19.98 -12.16
CA TYR A 90 3.25 18.59 -11.73
C TYR A 90 3.29 18.48 -10.20
N LEU A 91 3.15 17.26 -9.70
CA LEU A 91 3.23 16.94 -8.27
C LEU A 91 4.49 16.13 -7.95
N ILE A 92 5.07 16.38 -6.78
CA ILE A 92 6.02 15.46 -6.15
C ILE A 92 5.39 15.00 -4.85
N ALA A 93 5.02 13.72 -4.77
CA ALA A 93 4.43 13.13 -3.58
C ALA A 93 5.53 12.49 -2.73
N ILE A 94 5.85 13.08 -1.57
CA ILE A 94 6.87 12.57 -0.65
C ILE A 94 6.17 12.07 0.61
N GLY A 95 6.25 10.77 0.89
CA GLY A 95 5.64 10.22 2.09
C GLY A 95 5.19 8.77 1.95
N GLY A 96 4.35 8.34 2.88
CA GLY A 96 3.64 7.07 2.81
C GLY A 96 2.34 7.18 2.03
N GLY A 97 1.42 6.22 2.23
CA GLY A 97 0.13 6.15 1.55
C GLY A 97 -0.65 7.47 1.60
N SER A 98 -0.71 8.14 2.77
CA SER A 98 -1.49 9.39 2.91
C SER A 98 -1.02 10.52 1.99
N SER A 99 0.30 10.70 1.83
CA SER A 99 0.83 11.70 0.89
C SER A 99 0.54 11.34 -0.55
N MET A 100 0.67 10.05 -0.90
CA MET A 100 0.37 9.55 -2.24
C MET A 100 -1.12 9.68 -2.56
N ASP A 101 -2.00 9.24 -1.67
CA ASP A 101 -3.45 9.26 -1.84
C ASP A 101 -3.97 10.69 -2.00
N THR A 102 -3.48 11.62 -1.17
CA THR A 102 -3.81 13.05 -1.31
C THR A 102 -3.35 13.60 -2.66
N SER A 103 -2.13 13.27 -3.09
CA SER A 103 -1.57 13.75 -4.36
C SER A 103 -2.35 13.22 -5.56
N LYS A 104 -2.73 11.95 -5.56
CA LYS A 104 -3.56 11.33 -6.60
C LYS A 104 -4.92 12.02 -6.68
N ALA A 105 -5.60 12.20 -5.54
CA ALA A 105 -6.89 12.88 -5.49
C ALA A 105 -6.80 14.33 -5.99
N ILE A 106 -5.77 15.09 -5.60
CA ILE A 106 -5.54 16.45 -6.11
C ILE A 106 -5.34 16.40 -7.63
N GLY A 107 -4.41 15.57 -8.10
CA GLY A 107 -4.04 15.51 -9.52
C GLY A 107 -5.19 15.10 -10.43
N ILE A 108 -6.04 14.14 -10.00
CA ILE A 108 -7.18 13.69 -10.79
C ILE A 108 -8.26 14.78 -10.89
N ILE A 109 -8.55 15.51 -9.80
CA ILE A 109 -9.54 16.58 -9.78
C ILE A 109 -9.07 17.78 -10.61
N ILE A 110 -7.80 18.14 -10.54
CA ILE A 110 -7.24 19.23 -11.38
C ILE A 110 -7.42 18.92 -12.86
N ALA A 111 -7.18 17.67 -13.29
CA ALA A 111 -7.31 17.25 -14.67
C ALA A 111 -8.78 17.01 -15.09
N ASN A 112 -9.66 16.65 -14.15
CA ASN A 112 -11.06 16.32 -14.36
C ASN A 112 -11.95 17.12 -13.38
N PRO A 113 -12.13 18.44 -13.57
CA PRO A 113 -12.81 19.31 -12.61
C PRO A 113 -14.30 19.00 -12.40
N GLU A 114 -14.90 18.20 -13.27
CA GLU A 114 -16.26 17.66 -13.06
C GLU A 114 -16.38 16.74 -11.83
N PHE A 115 -15.25 16.27 -11.29
CA PHE A 115 -15.17 15.45 -10.09
C PHE A 115 -14.68 16.25 -8.85
N GLU A 116 -14.92 17.56 -8.79
CA GLU A 116 -14.51 18.40 -7.65
C GLU A 116 -15.14 17.95 -6.31
N ASP A 117 -16.32 17.34 -6.33
CA ASP A 117 -16.81 16.58 -5.18
C ASP A 117 -16.05 15.25 -5.08
N VAL A 118 -15.12 15.18 -4.13
CA VAL A 118 -14.24 14.02 -3.92
C VAL A 118 -15.03 12.71 -3.77
N ARG A 119 -16.26 12.76 -3.25
CA ARG A 119 -17.14 11.58 -3.12
C ARG A 119 -17.52 10.97 -4.48
N SER A 120 -17.53 11.78 -5.53
CA SER A 120 -17.84 11.30 -6.88
C SER A 120 -16.75 10.40 -7.48
N LEU A 121 -15.58 10.35 -6.84
CA LEU A 121 -14.46 9.49 -7.23
C LEU A 121 -14.51 8.10 -6.56
N GLU A 122 -15.47 7.83 -5.65
CA GLU A 122 -15.61 6.54 -4.99
C GLU A 122 -15.80 5.39 -5.98
N GLY A 123 -15.10 4.29 -5.76
CA GLY A 123 -15.10 3.13 -6.65
C GLY A 123 -14.35 3.41 -7.94
N VAL A 124 -14.93 3.06 -9.08
CA VAL A 124 -14.36 3.28 -10.42
C VAL A 124 -15.07 4.48 -11.05
N ALA A 125 -14.49 5.66 -10.91
CA ALA A 125 -15.03 6.88 -11.52
C ALA A 125 -14.73 6.93 -13.01
N PRO A 126 -15.66 7.45 -13.85
CA PRO A 126 -15.47 7.54 -15.29
C PRO A 126 -14.68 8.81 -15.67
N THR A 127 -13.50 8.98 -15.10
CA THR A 127 -12.59 10.07 -15.47
C THR A 127 -12.15 9.95 -16.92
N LYS A 128 -11.80 11.07 -17.56
CA LYS A 128 -11.49 11.10 -18.99
C LYS A 128 -10.03 11.44 -19.29
N LYS A 129 -9.37 12.07 -18.34
CA LYS A 129 -8.00 12.57 -18.52
C LYS A 129 -7.10 11.96 -17.43
N PRO A 130 -5.84 11.63 -17.78
CA PRO A 130 -4.83 11.31 -16.77
C PRO A 130 -4.73 12.46 -15.75
N CYS A 131 -4.40 12.13 -14.52
CA CYS A 131 -4.12 13.14 -13.50
C CYS A 131 -2.93 14.03 -13.93
N VAL A 132 -2.79 15.15 -13.25
CA VAL A 132 -1.54 15.93 -13.34
C VAL A 132 -0.36 14.99 -13.06
N PRO A 133 0.75 15.09 -13.83
CA PRO A 133 1.89 14.19 -13.64
C PRO A 133 2.37 14.13 -12.20
N ILE A 134 2.59 12.93 -11.68
CA ILE A 134 3.08 12.69 -10.33
C ILE A 134 4.44 11.99 -10.38
N ILE A 135 5.44 12.57 -9.70
CA ILE A 135 6.67 11.90 -9.30
C ILE A 135 6.48 11.43 -7.85
N ALA A 136 6.44 10.14 -7.63
CA ALA A 136 6.17 9.55 -6.33
C ALA A 136 7.47 9.12 -5.63
N VAL A 137 7.68 9.60 -4.40
CA VAL A 137 8.87 9.35 -3.58
C VAL A 137 8.42 8.72 -2.25
N PRO A 138 8.27 7.39 -2.18
CA PRO A 138 7.81 6.72 -0.97
C PRO A 138 8.84 6.82 0.16
N THR A 139 8.34 7.08 1.38
CA THR A 139 9.13 7.06 2.62
C THR A 139 8.76 5.90 3.54
N THR A 140 7.81 5.06 3.11
CA THR A 140 7.42 3.82 3.78
C THR A 140 7.55 2.64 2.82
N ALA A 141 7.81 1.45 3.36
CA ALA A 141 7.94 0.22 2.59
C ALA A 141 6.76 -0.71 2.89
N GLY A 142 5.57 -0.36 2.38
CA GLY A 142 4.34 -1.09 2.69
C GLY A 142 3.27 -0.98 1.60
N THR A 143 2.69 0.21 1.46
CA THR A 143 1.48 0.45 0.66
C THR A 143 1.69 0.31 -0.85
N ALA A 144 2.92 0.50 -1.33
CA ALA A 144 3.24 0.58 -2.76
C ALA A 144 2.37 1.60 -3.55
N ALA A 145 1.90 2.66 -2.87
CA ALA A 145 0.99 3.64 -3.49
C ALA A 145 1.62 4.37 -4.67
N GLU A 146 2.95 4.36 -4.78
CA GLU A 146 3.71 4.88 -5.92
C GLU A 146 3.53 4.08 -7.22
N VAL A 147 2.99 2.85 -7.14
CA VAL A 147 2.77 1.96 -8.32
C VAL A 147 1.35 1.37 -8.36
N THR A 148 0.41 1.99 -7.67
CA THR A 148 -0.99 1.52 -7.63
C THR A 148 -1.95 2.49 -8.30
N ILE A 149 -3.08 1.95 -8.79
CA ILE A 149 -4.19 2.69 -9.40
C ILE A 149 -5.32 3.01 -8.41
N ASN A 150 -5.03 2.94 -7.13
CA ASN A 150 -6.03 3.19 -6.09
C ASN A 150 -5.50 4.18 -5.05
N TYR A 151 -6.43 4.85 -4.40
CA TYR A 151 -6.18 5.71 -3.24
C TYR A 151 -7.40 5.70 -2.31
N VAL A 152 -7.18 6.05 -1.05
CA VAL A 152 -8.19 5.97 0.01
C VAL A 152 -8.39 7.34 0.64
N ILE A 153 -9.64 7.80 0.67
CA ILE A 153 -10.02 9.07 1.27
C ILE A 153 -11.01 8.84 2.42
N THR A 154 -10.89 9.65 3.46
CA THR A 154 -11.78 9.63 4.62
C THR A 154 -12.89 10.66 4.46
N ASP A 155 -14.13 10.21 4.48
CA ASP A 155 -15.32 11.05 4.64
C ASP A 155 -15.63 11.17 6.13
N VAL A 156 -15.18 12.27 6.72
CA VAL A 156 -15.37 12.53 8.16
C VAL A 156 -16.83 12.72 8.51
N GLU A 157 -17.61 13.32 7.60
CA GLU A 157 -19.05 13.56 7.79
C GLU A 157 -19.83 12.24 7.88
N ARG A 158 -19.50 11.29 6.98
CA ARG A 158 -20.14 9.96 6.92
C ARG A 158 -19.41 8.93 7.79
N LYS A 159 -18.33 9.31 8.48
CA LYS A 159 -17.50 8.46 9.35
C LYS A 159 -17.03 7.17 8.67
N ARG A 160 -16.60 7.26 7.43
CA ARG A 160 -16.12 6.10 6.66
C ARG A 160 -14.93 6.45 5.76
N LYS A 161 -14.16 5.45 5.42
CA LYS A 161 -13.18 5.51 4.35
C LYS A 161 -13.80 4.97 3.06
N PHE A 162 -13.38 5.50 1.94
CA PHE A 162 -13.76 4.97 0.63
C PHE A 162 -12.54 4.86 -0.28
N VAL A 163 -12.56 3.82 -1.09
CA VAL A 163 -11.51 3.53 -2.06
C VAL A 163 -11.91 4.10 -3.40
N CYS A 164 -10.96 4.79 -4.04
CA CYS A 164 -11.04 5.22 -5.42
C CYS A 164 -10.10 4.35 -6.25
N VAL A 165 -10.54 3.91 -7.41
CA VAL A 165 -9.76 3.07 -8.33
C VAL A 165 -9.82 3.71 -9.70
N ASP A 166 -8.70 4.26 -10.17
CA ASP A 166 -8.62 4.93 -11.45
C ASP A 166 -7.26 4.72 -12.13
N PRO A 167 -7.21 4.04 -13.29
CA PRO A 167 -5.97 3.91 -14.05
C PRO A 167 -5.29 5.24 -14.38
N HIS A 168 -6.04 6.34 -14.38
CA HIS A 168 -5.54 7.67 -14.66
C HIS A 168 -4.77 8.32 -13.50
N ASP A 169 -4.84 7.76 -12.29
CA ASP A 169 -4.15 8.30 -11.11
C ASP A 169 -2.74 7.73 -10.88
N MET A 170 -2.33 6.76 -11.68
CA MET A 170 -1.02 6.14 -11.58
C MET A 170 0.09 7.20 -11.67
N PRO A 171 0.98 7.31 -10.67
CA PRO A 171 2.17 8.15 -10.80
C PRO A 171 2.97 7.75 -12.04
N ILE A 172 3.39 8.72 -12.84
CA ILE A 172 4.16 8.43 -14.05
C ILE A 172 5.59 7.99 -13.72
N ILE A 173 6.16 8.52 -12.63
CA ILE A 173 7.52 8.21 -12.18
C ILE A 173 7.47 7.79 -10.72
N ALA A 174 8.11 6.65 -10.40
CA ALA A 174 8.34 6.21 -9.03
C ALA A 174 9.84 6.26 -8.70
N ILE A 175 10.19 6.91 -7.59
CA ILE A 175 11.56 7.05 -7.08
C ILE A 175 11.67 6.26 -5.78
N VAL A 176 12.05 5.00 -5.88
CA VAL A 176 12.09 4.05 -4.77
C VAL A 176 13.51 4.03 -4.16
N ASP A 177 13.78 5.05 -3.36
CA ASP A 177 15.07 5.24 -2.70
C ASP A 177 15.01 4.77 -1.24
N PRO A 178 15.73 3.71 -0.85
CA PRO A 178 15.73 3.19 0.52
C PRO A 178 16.24 4.20 1.55
N ASP A 179 17.06 5.18 1.14
CA ASP A 179 17.55 6.24 2.04
C ASP A 179 16.43 7.20 2.48
N MET A 180 15.34 7.29 1.69
CA MET A 180 14.13 8.02 2.06
C MET A 180 13.30 7.28 3.11
N MET A 181 13.47 5.97 3.26
CA MET A 181 12.77 5.09 4.18
C MET A 181 13.56 4.81 5.47
N SER A 182 14.82 5.20 5.53
CA SER A 182 15.75 4.84 6.63
C SER A 182 15.38 5.45 7.99
N SER A 183 14.58 6.51 8.01
CA SER A 183 14.12 7.18 9.24
C SER A 183 12.87 6.56 9.86
N MET A 184 12.25 5.56 9.23
CA MET A 184 11.07 4.90 9.80
C MET A 184 11.38 4.25 11.14
N PRO A 185 10.56 4.49 12.20
CA PRO A 185 10.65 3.77 13.47
C PRO A 185 10.44 2.27 13.29
N LYS A 186 11.01 1.46 14.20
CA LYS A 186 10.94 -0.02 14.16
C LYS A 186 9.50 -0.54 14.04
N GLY A 187 8.58 -0.01 14.85
CA GLY A 187 7.17 -0.44 14.82
C GLY A 187 6.49 -0.14 13.48
N LEU A 188 6.76 1.04 12.90
CA LEU A 188 6.23 1.39 11.56
C LEU A 188 6.88 0.50 10.48
N THR A 189 8.18 0.25 10.56
CA THR A 189 8.86 -0.66 9.62
C THR A 189 8.26 -2.07 9.67
N ALA A 190 8.00 -2.59 10.87
CA ALA A 190 7.41 -3.91 11.06
C ALA A 190 5.99 -3.98 10.48
N SER A 191 5.14 -3.02 10.84
CA SER A 191 3.74 -3.02 10.41
C SER A 191 3.60 -2.81 8.90
N THR A 192 4.31 -1.83 8.31
CA THR A 192 4.26 -1.60 6.86
C THR A 192 4.88 -2.76 6.07
N GLY A 193 5.93 -3.38 6.59
CA GLY A 193 6.54 -4.55 5.94
C GLY A 193 5.65 -5.79 5.96
N MET A 194 4.90 -6.01 7.04
CA MET A 194 3.89 -7.07 7.09
C MET A 194 2.68 -6.76 6.21
N ASP A 195 2.32 -5.49 6.06
CA ASP A 195 1.33 -5.02 5.10
C ASP A 195 1.75 -5.37 3.66
N ALA A 196 3.00 -5.07 3.27
CA ALA A 196 3.54 -5.46 1.98
C ALA A 196 3.52 -6.99 1.76
N LEU A 197 3.78 -7.79 2.81
CA LEU A 197 3.65 -9.25 2.73
C LEU A 197 2.20 -9.68 2.54
N THR A 198 1.26 -9.02 3.22
CA THR A 198 -0.18 -9.27 3.07
C THR A 198 -0.63 -8.96 1.65
N HIS A 199 -0.22 -7.83 1.09
CA HIS A 199 -0.44 -7.48 -0.32
C HIS A 199 0.05 -8.58 -1.28
N ALA A 200 1.29 -9.05 -1.06
CA ALA A 200 1.89 -10.07 -1.92
C ALA A 200 1.17 -11.42 -1.82
N ILE A 201 0.80 -11.86 -0.61
CA ILE A 201 0.13 -13.15 -0.41
C ILE A 201 -1.33 -13.10 -0.89
N GLU A 202 -2.09 -12.07 -0.57
CA GLU A 202 -3.46 -11.93 -1.05
C GLU A 202 -3.50 -11.71 -2.56
N GLY A 203 -2.65 -10.85 -3.12
CA GLY A 203 -2.54 -10.68 -4.56
C GLY A 203 -2.14 -11.96 -5.29
N TYR A 204 -1.33 -12.82 -4.67
CA TYR A 204 -0.99 -14.13 -5.22
C TYR A 204 -2.16 -15.11 -5.19
N THR A 205 -3.01 -15.03 -4.18
CA THR A 205 -4.11 -16.00 -3.98
C THR A 205 -5.46 -15.50 -4.47
N THR A 206 -5.63 -14.22 -4.78
CA THR A 206 -6.90 -13.65 -5.25
C THR A 206 -7.44 -14.36 -6.49
N LYS A 207 -8.76 -14.35 -6.69
CA LYS A 207 -9.45 -14.96 -7.84
C LYS A 207 -8.96 -14.43 -9.20
N ALA A 208 -8.53 -13.17 -9.25
CA ALA A 208 -8.06 -12.54 -10.48
C ALA A 208 -6.57 -12.77 -10.76
N ALA A 209 -5.84 -13.48 -9.89
CA ALA A 209 -4.41 -13.76 -10.06
C ALA A 209 -4.14 -14.64 -11.29
N TRP A 210 -3.06 -14.34 -12.00
CA TRP A 210 -2.61 -15.06 -13.18
C TRP A 210 -1.08 -15.08 -13.30
N GLU A 211 -0.51 -15.83 -14.22
CA GLU A 211 0.93 -16.12 -14.28
C GLU A 211 1.84 -14.91 -14.17
N MET A 212 1.50 -13.78 -14.82
CA MET A 212 2.34 -12.58 -14.79
C MET A 212 2.33 -11.93 -13.40
N THR A 213 1.16 -11.79 -12.77
CA THR A 213 1.06 -11.24 -11.41
C THR A 213 1.58 -12.21 -10.37
N ASP A 214 1.43 -13.51 -10.58
CA ASP A 214 1.99 -14.57 -9.72
C ASP A 214 3.52 -14.46 -9.62
N MET A 215 4.20 -14.12 -10.74
CA MET A 215 5.64 -13.89 -10.78
C MET A 215 6.06 -12.72 -9.86
N PHE A 216 5.34 -11.58 -9.92
CA PHE A 216 5.60 -10.45 -9.05
C PHE A 216 5.39 -10.80 -7.58
N HIS A 217 4.25 -11.40 -7.26
CA HIS A 217 3.92 -11.71 -5.87
C HIS A 217 4.87 -12.72 -5.24
N LEU A 218 5.23 -13.79 -5.93
CA LEU A 218 6.18 -14.78 -5.40
C LEU A 218 7.55 -14.15 -5.15
N LYS A 219 8.00 -13.26 -6.05
CA LYS A 219 9.28 -12.56 -5.86
C LYS A 219 9.21 -11.56 -4.73
N ALA A 220 8.09 -10.87 -4.57
CA ALA A 220 7.86 -9.97 -3.43
C ALA A 220 7.89 -10.74 -2.10
N ILE A 221 7.17 -11.87 -1.99
CA ILE A 221 7.17 -12.72 -0.80
C ILE A 221 8.60 -13.14 -0.43
N GLU A 222 9.39 -13.60 -1.39
CA GLU A 222 10.78 -14.00 -1.18
C GLU A 222 11.63 -12.86 -0.62
N ILE A 223 11.56 -11.68 -1.24
CA ILE A 223 12.38 -10.51 -0.85
C ILE A 223 11.94 -10.00 0.53
N ILE A 224 10.65 -9.80 0.75
CA ILE A 224 10.11 -9.29 2.02
C ILE A 224 10.47 -10.24 3.16
N SER A 225 10.28 -11.55 2.98
CA SER A 225 10.52 -12.56 4.02
C SER A 225 11.97 -12.59 4.51
N ARG A 226 12.93 -12.40 3.59
CA ARG A 226 14.35 -12.38 3.95
C ARG A 226 14.83 -11.04 4.49
N SER A 227 14.13 -9.93 4.15
CA SER A 227 14.62 -8.56 4.41
C SER A 227 13.97 -7.89 5.62
N LEU A 228 12.73 -8.27 5.99
CA LEU A 228 11.95 -7.52 6.96
C LEU A 228 12.61 -7.47 8.35
N ARG A 229 13.19 -8.57 8.83
CA ARG A 229 13.86 -8.62 10.14
C ARG A 229 15.04 -7.65 10.20
N SER A 230 15.89 -7.65 9.17
CA SER A 230 17.05 -6.73 9.08
C SER A 230 16.60 -5.28 8.83
N ALA A 231 15.52 -5.05 8.09
CA ALA A 231 14.94 -3.72 7.95
C ALA A 231 14.43 -3.15 9.29
N VAL A 232 13.79 -3.96 10.13
CA VAL A 232 13.36 -3.58 11.49
C VAL A 232 14.56 -3.31 12.39
N ALA A 233 15.69 -4.01 12.20
CA ALA A 233 16.96 -3.71 12.84
C ALA A 233 17.65 -2.44 12.27
N ASN A 234 17.06 -1.82 11.25
CA ASN A 234 17.57 -0.67 10.52
C ASN A 234 18.88 -0.92 9.75
N GLU A 235 19.08 -2.14 9.28
CA GLU A 235 20.20 -2.51 8.44
C GLU A 235 19.95 -2.09 6.98
N LYS A 236 20.98 -1.59 6.32
CA LYS A 236 20.87 -1.04 4.95
C LYS A 236 20.31 -2.05 3.95
N GLU A 237 20.84 -3.26 3.93
CA GLU A 237 20.40 -4.33 3.02
C GLU A 237 18.94 -4.72 3.25
N GLY A 238 18.49 -4.69 4.52
CA GLY A 238 17.08 -4.88 4.87
C GLY A 238 16.19 -3.77 4.31
N ARG A 239 16.61 -2.51 4.44
CA ARG A 239 15.89 -1.35 3.88
C ARG A 239 15.81 -1.41 2.36
N GLU A 240 16.90 -1.72 1.69
CA GLU A 240 16.95 -1.91 0.23
C GLU A 240 16.02 -3.03 -0.22
N GLY A 241 16.07 -4.18 0.48
CA GLY A 241 15.18 -5.30 0.18
C GLY A 241 13.71 -4.96 0.39
N MET A 242 13.35 -4.27 1.48
CA MET A 242 11.96 -3.87 1.73
C MET A 242 11.46 -2.83 0.72
N ALA A 243 12.28 -1.85 0.35
CA ALA A 243 11.93 -0.86 -0.67
C ALA A 243 11.59 -1.53 -2.01
N LEU A 244 12.40 -2.50 -2.44
CA LEU A 244 12.17 -3.25 -3.67
C LEU A 244 10.99 -4.22 -3.54
N GLY A 245 10.92 -4.97 -2.43
CA GLY A 245 9.90 -6.00 -2.23
C GLY A 245 8.47 -5.46 -2.21
N GLN A 246 8.25 -4.33 -1.53
CA GLN A 246 6.94 -3.70 -1.48
C GLN A 246 6.51 -3.16 -2.86
N TYR A 247 7.43 -2.56 -3.62
CA TYR A 247 7.15 -2.07 -4.97
C TYR A 247 6.74 -3.22 -5.90
N ILE A 248 7.47 -4.34 -5.87
CA ILE A 248 7.12 -5.52 -6.66
C ILE A 248 5.75 -6.09 -6.25
N ALA A 249 5.41 -6.11 -4.94
CA ALA A 249 4.07 -6.47 -4.49
C ALA A 249 3.00 -5.56 -5.11
N GLY A 250 3.27 -4.24 -5.15
CA GLY A 250 2.40 -3.25 -5.77
C GLY A 250 2.15 -3.47 -7.25
N MET A 251 3.20 -3.80 -8.02
CA MET A 251 3.07 -4.15 -9.44
C MET A 251 2.07 -5.30 -9.66
N GLY A 252 1.96 -6.20 -8.71
CA GLY A 252 1.03 -7.33 -8.76
C GLY A 252 -0.38 -6.94 -8.31
N PHE A 253 -0.56 -6.64 -7.01
CA PHE A 253 -1.89 -6.51 -6.42
C PHE A 253 -2.72 -5.35 -6.97
N SER A 254 -2.08 -4.26 -7.39
CA SER A 254 -2.77 -3.14 -8.03
C SER A 254 -3.60 -3.56 -9.25
N ASN A 255 -3.21 -4.65 -9.90
CA ASN A 255 -3.84 -5.14 -11.13
C ASN A 255 -4.84 -6.29 -10.91
N VAL A 256 -4.81 -6.97 -9.76
CA VAL A 256 -5.66 -8.15 -9.50
C VAL A 256 -6.47 -8.06 -8.21
N GLY A 257 -6.21 -7.06 -7.38
CA GLY A 257 -6.90 -6.88 -6.11
C GLY A 257 -6.38 -7.78 -4.99
N LEU A 258 -7.10 -7.77 -3.88
CA LEU A 258 -6.73 -8.35 -2.59
C LEU A 258 -7.80 -9.35 -2.11
N GLY A 259 -7.92 -9.54 -0.79
CA GLY A 259 -8.85 -10.47 -0.19
C GLY A 259 -9.37 -10.02 1.18
N ILE A 260 -9.85 -10.97 1.98
CA ILE A 260 -10.53 -10.68 3.24
C ILE A 260 -9.59 -10.30 4.39
N ALA A 261 -8.27 -10.52 4.31
CA ALA A 261 -7.36 -9.99 5.33
C ALA A 261 -7.38 -8.46 5.31
N HIS A 262 -7.34 -7.84 4.12
CA HIS A 262 -7.50 -6.39 3.97
C HIS A 262 -8.91 -5.91 4.34
N SER A 263 -9.97 -6.59 3.87
CA SER A 263 -11.35 -6.23 4.23
C SER A 263 -11.55 -6.17 5.73
N MET A 264 -11.07 -7.17 6.45
CA MET A 264 -11.17 -7.24 7.91
C MET A 264 -10.27 -6.20 8.59
N ALA A 265 -9.06 -5.96 8.07
CA ALA A 265 -8.15 -4.94 8.59
C ALA A 265 -8.73 -3.52 8.47
N HIS A 266 -9.44 -3.20 7.38
CA HIS A 266 -10.11 -1.92 7.19
C HIS A 266 -11.12 -1.64 8.30
N THR A 267 -11.90 -2.64 8.68
CA THR A 267 -12.92 -2.48 9.73
C THR A 267 -12.31 -2.35 11.13
N LEU A 268 -11.23 -3.10 11.42
CA LEU A 268 -10.48 -2.94 12.67
C LEU A 268 -9.88 -1.55 12.80
N GLY A 269 -9.35 -1.00 11.71
CA GLY A 269 -8.86 0.36 11.66
C GLY A 269 -9.96 1.41 11.88
N ALA A 270 -11.16 1.17 11.32
CA ALA A 270 -12.27 2.10 11.45
C ALA A 270 -12.90 2.13 12.85
N VAL A 271 -12.98 0.98 13.52
CA VAL A 271 -13.68 0.84 14.83
C VAL A 271 -12.73 1.04 16.01
N TYR A 272 -11.50 0.53 15.92
CA TYR A 272 -10.53 0.51 17.01
C TYR A 272 -9.30 1.38 16.79
N ASP A 273 -9.27 2.13 15.70
CA ASP A 273 -8.08 2.92 15.28
C ASP A 273 -6.79 2.08 15.22
N THR A 274 -6.94 0.79 14.93
CA THR A 274 -5.82 -0.13 14.81
C THR A 274 -4.99 0.28 13.58
N PRO A 275 -3.66 0.48 13.72
CA PRO A 275 -2.81 0.80 12.58
C PRO A 275 -2.96 -0.24 11.48
N HIS A 276 -3.18 0.20 10.24
CA HIS A 276 -3.56 -0.65 9.11
C HIS A 276 -2.65 -1.88 8.95
N GLY A 277 -1.33 -1.68 8.88
CA GLY A 277 -0.38 -2.79 8.72
C GLY A 277 -0.34 -3.74 9.91
N VAL A 278 -0.67 -3.29 11.13
CA VAL A 278 -0.84 -4.17 12.30
C VAL A 278 -2.08 -5.03 12.14
N ALA A 279 -3.19 -4.44 11.73
CA ALA A 279 -4.44 -5.17 11.49
C ALA A 279 -4.27 -6.22 10.38
N CYS A 280 -3.65 -5.85 9.25
CA CYS A 280 -3.33 -6.78 8.17
C CYS A 280 -2.46 -7.95 8.66
N ALA A 281 -1.40 -7.65 9.41
CA ALA A 281 -0.48 -8.66 9.93
C ALA A 281 -1.12 -9.66 10.92
N MET A 282 -2.05 -9.18 11.76
CA MET A 282 -2.82 -10.04 12.67
C MET A 282 -3.80 -10.94 11.91
N MET A 283 -4.47 -10.38 10.90
CA MET A 283 -5.48 -11.12 10.12
C MET A 283 -4.87 -12.11 9.14
N LEU A 284 -3.69 -11.82 8.57
CA LEU A 284 -3.13 -12.62 7.48
C LEU A 284 -3.00 -14.12 7.80
N PRO A 285 -2.36 -14.58 8.91
CA PRO A 285 -2.25 -16.01 9.19
C PRO A 285 -3.62 -16.67 9.42
N ILE A 286 -4.56 -15.95 10.03
CA ILE A 286 -5.94 -16.43 10.28
C ILE A 286 -6.69 -16.66 8.96
N VAL A 287 -6.57 -15.70 8.05
CA VAL A 287 -7.20 -15.78 6.71
C VAL A 287 -6.51 -16.83 5.85
N MET A 288 -5.19 -16.98 5.95
CA MET A 288 -4.47 -18.04 5.24
C MET A 288 -4.94 -19.44 5.67
N GLU A 289 -5.17 -19.68 6.98
CA GLU A 289 -5.76 -20.95 7.44
C GLU A 289 -7.15 -21.19 6.83
N TYR A 290 -7.99 -20.16 6.80
CA TYR A 290 -9.33 -20.24 6.22
C TYR A 290 -9.31 -20.58 4.73
N ASN A 291 -8.37 -19.99 3.99
CA ASN A 291 -8.24 -20.15 2.54
C ASN A 291 -7.46 -21.41 2.11
N ALA A 292 -6.82 -22.12 3.03
CA ALA A 292 -5.82 -23.15 2.71
C ALA A 292 -6.35 -24.29 1.84
N ASP A 293 -7.62 -24.65 1.95
CA ASP A 293 -8.25 -25.77 1.25
C ASP A 293 -8.59 -25.48 -0.23
N CYS A 294 -8.62 -24.20 -0.64
CA CYS A 294 -9.02 -23.81 -2.01
C CYS A 294 -7.88 -23.22 -2.86
N THR A 295 -6.64 -23.17 -2.34
CA THR A 295 -5.51 -22.49 -3.01
C THR A 295 -4.58 -23.44 -3.81
N GLY A 296 -4.91 -24.74 -3.89
CA GLY A 296 -4.09 -25.72 -4.62
C GLY A 296 -2.63 -25.74 -4.15
N GLU A 297 -1.69 -25.66 -5.09
CA GLU A 297 -0.24 -25.65 -4.83
C GLU A 297 0.31 -24.26 -4.45
N LYS A 298 -0.51 -23.21 -4.40
CA LYS A 298 -0.02 -21.85 -4.12
C LYS A 298 0.67 -21.74 -2.76
N TYR A 299 0.19 -22.43 -1.75
CA TYR A 299 0.81 -22.40 -0.40
C TYR A 299 2.15 -23.13 -0.35
N ARG A 300 2.36 -24.16 -1.16
CA ARG A 300 3.69 -24.78 -1.35
C ARG A 300 4.69 -23.74 -1.85
N LYS A 301 4.29 -22.96 -2.85
CA LYS A 301 5.12 -21.91 -3.45
C LYS A 301 5.37 -20.76 -2.48
N ILE A 302 4.35 -20.35 -1.69
CA ILE A 302 4.51 -19.36 -0.61
C ILE A 302 5.52 -19.85 0.43
N ALA A 303 5.37 -21.07 0.95
CA ALA A 303 6.29 -21.65 1.93
C ALA A 303 7.73 -21.65 1.40
N ARG A 304 7.93 -22.05 0.13
CA ARG A 304 9.25 -22.04 -0.51
C ARG A 304 9.81 -20.62 -0.61
N ALA A 305 9.02 -19.64 -1.07
CA ALA A 305 9.43 -18.25 -1.17
C ALA A 305 9.80 -17.65 0.19
N MET A 306 9.13 -18.07 1.26
CA MET A 306 9.45 -17.71 2.64
C MET A 306 10.67 -18.44 3.23
N GLY A 307 11.32 -19.32 2.45
CA GLY A 307 12.54 -20.01 2.84
C GLY A 307 12.34 -21.28 3.67
N VAL A 308 11.13 -21.84 3.73
CA VAL A 308 10.88 -23.14 4.40
C VAL A 308 11.64 -24.23 3.67
N LYS A 309 12.35 -25.09 4.42
CA LYS A 309 13.15 -26.21 3.87
C LYS A 309 12.29 -27.45 3.70
N GLY A 310 12.65 -28.28 2.71
CA GLY A 310 12.02 -29.59 2.47
C GLY A 310 10.57 -29.51 1.95
N VAL A 311 10.13 -28.36 1.48
CA VAL A 311 8.73 -28.12 1.06
C VAL A 311 8.27 -29.08 -0.05
N ASP A 312 9.19 -29.54 -0.89
CA ASP A 312 8.88 -30.40 -2.02
C ASP A 312 8.46 -31.82 -1.62
N ASP A 313 8.94 -32.26 -0.45
CA ASP A 313 8.65 -33.58 0.11
C ASP A 313 7.45 -33.57 1.07
N MET A 314 6.87 -32.40 1.35
CA MET A 314 5.74 -32.24 2.26
C MET A 314 4.41 -32.67 1.63
N SER A 315 3.54 -33.29 2.42
CA SER A 315 2.13 -33.49 2.09
C SER A 315 1.39 -32.16 1.93
N VAL A 316 0.16 -32.21 1.43
CA VAL A 316 -0.70 -31.02 1.25
C VAL A 316 -0.94 -30.29 2.57
N GLU A 317 -1.23 -31.03 3.62
CA GLU A 317 -1.47 -30.49 4.96
C GLU A 317 -0.20 -29.86 5.55
N GLU A 318 0.95 -30.53 5.38
CA GLU A 318 2.22 -30.05 5.90
C GLU A 318 2.66 -28.73 5.24
N TYR A 319 2.66 -28.63 3.90
CA TYR A 319 3.10 -27.37 3.27
C TYR A 319 2.11 -26.21 3.48
N ARG A 320 0.80 -26.49 3.60
CA ARG A 320 -0.21 -25.48 3.93
C ARG A 320 0.05 -24.92 5.31
N LYS A 321 0.23 -25.80 6.30
CA LYS A 321 0.59 -25.39 7.66
C LYS A 321 1.93 -24.65 7.70
N ALA A 322 2.95 -25.15 7.01
CA ALA A 322 4.28 -24.53 6.97
C ALA A 322 4.26 -23.11 6.40
N ALA A 323 3.41 -22.83 5.40
CA ALA A 323 3.23 -21.48 4.87
C ALA A 323 2.64 -20.53 5.92
N VAL A 324 1.58 -20.96 6.62
CA VAL A 324 0.94 -20.16 7.68
C VAL A 324 1.90 -19.94 8.84
N ASP A 325 2.57 -20.99 9.31
CA ASP A 325 3.54 -20.92 10.42
C ASP A 325 4.70 -19.96 10.08
N ALA A 326 5.17 -19.95 8.83
CA ALA A 326 6.24 -19.05 8.39
C ALA A 326 5.81 -17.57 8.44
N VAL A 327 4.58 -17.26 8.02
CA VAL A 327 4.00 -15.91 8.12
C VAL A 327 3.85 -15.50 9.59
N GLN A 328 3.24 -16.36 10.39
CA GLN A 328 3.04 -16.09 11.82
C GLN A 328 4.35 -15.89 12.55
N LYS A 329 5.35 -16.73 12.25
CA LYS A 329 6.69 -16.58 12.82
C LYS A 329 7.32 -15.25 12.45
N LEU A 330 7.26 -14.84 11.19
CA LEU A 330 7.81 -13.55 10.77
C LEU A 330 7.11 -12.39 11.49
N SER A 331 5.79 -12.42 11.60
CA SER A 331 4.98 -11.43 12.31
C SER A 331 5.41 -11.28 13.77
N VAL A 332 5.57 -12.40 14.48
CA VAL A 332 6.04 -12.42 15.88
C VAL A 332 7.48 -11.92 16.00
N ASP A 333 8.38 -12.38 15.12
CA ASP A 333 9.80 -12.01 15.15
C ASP A 333 10.02 -10.48 14.98
N VAL A 334 9.09 -9.80 14.28
CA VAL A 334 9.15 -8.34 14.09
C VAL A 334 8.29 -7.55 15.08
N GLY A 335 7.70 -8.24 16.07
CA GLY A 335 7.00 -7.63 17.19
C GLY A 335 5.54 -7.23 16.93
N ILE A 336 4.87 -7.85 15.96
CA ILE A 336 3.42 -7.65 15.75
C ILE A 336 2.64 -8.43 16.80
N PRO A 337 1.60 -7.86 17.44
CA PRO A 337 0.74 -8.58 18.37
C PRO A 337 -0.09 -9.65 17.64
N THR A 338 -0.42 -10.72 18.34
CA THR A 338 -1.26 -11.81 17.81
C THR A 338 -2.73 -11.70 18.24
N LYS A 339 -3.03 -10.76 19.12
CA LYS A 339 -4.35 -10.50 19.71
C LYS A 339 -4.67 -9.02 19.67
N LEU A 340 -5.95 -8.71 19.64
CA LEU A 340 -6.46 -7.34 19.76
C LEU A 340 -7.29 -7.25 21.05
N GLU A 341 -6.65 -6.86 22.15
CA GLU A 341 -7.29 -6.80 23.48
C GLU A 341 -8.52 -5.87 23.54
N ALA A 342 -8.57 -4.86 22.66
CA ALA A 342 -9.69 -3.94 22.58
C ALA A 342 -10.92 -4.54 21.90
N LEU A 343 -10.80 -5.69 21.20
CA LEU A 343 -11.87 -6.30 20.42
C LEU A 343 -12.97 -6.83 21.33
N LYS A 344 -14.22 -6.48 21.02
CA LYS A 344 -15.40 -6.86 21.80
C LYS A 344 -16.32 -7.77 21.02
N GLU A 345 -16.93 -8.74 21.70
CA GLU A 345 -17.93 -9.64 21.10
C GLU A 345 -19.13 -8.88 20.53
N GLU A 346 -19.54 -7.79 21.17
CA GLU A 346 -20.67 -6.96 20.76
C GLU A 346 -20.49 -6.25 19.41
N ASP A 347 -19.23 -6.04 18.99
CA ASP A 347 -18.91 -5.34 17.74
C ASP A 347 -18.77 -6.31 16.55
N LEU A 348 -18.72 -7.63 16.78
CA LEU A 348 -18.41 -8.62 15.75
C LEU A 348 -19.39 -8.66 14.59
N ASP A 349 -20.69 -8.42 14.84
CA ASP A 349 -21.71 -8.38 13.79
C ASP A 349 -21.43 -7.23 12.83
N PHE A 350 -21.21 -6.02 13.36
CA PHE A 350 -20.90 -4.85 12.57
C PHE A 350 -19.58 -5.00 11.79
N LEU A 351 -18.52 -5.53 12.44
CA LEU A 351 -17.23 -5.76 11.82
C LEU A 351 -17.35 -6.74 10.65
N ALA A 352 -18.06 -7.86 10.85
CA ALA A 352 -18.23 -8.89 9.84
C ALA A 352 -19.06 -8.42 8.64
N GLU A 353 -20.18 -7.71 8.88
CA GLU A 353 -21.00 -7.10 7.82
C GLU A 353 -20.21 -6.08 7.02
N SER A 354 -19.46 -5.20 7.71
CA SER A 354 -18.63 -4.18 7.07
C SER A 354 -17.51 -4.80 6.23
N ALA A 355 -16.83 -5.83 6.75
CA ALA A 355 -15.78 -6.53 6.02
C ALA A 355 -16.34 -7.31 4.82
N HIS A 356 -17.54 -7.87 4.93
CA HIS A 356 -18.20 -8.56 3.82
C HIS A 356 -18.57 -7.60 2.68
N ALA A 357 -18.93 -6.36 3.00
CA ALA A 357 -19.27 -5.32 2.04
C ALA A 357 -18.05 -4.58 1.48
N ASP A 358 -16.85 -4.84 1.98
CA ASP A 358 -15.61 -4.18 1.55
C ASP A 358 -15.23 -4.56 0.12
N ALA A 359 -14.63 -3.62 -0.60
CA ALA A 359 -14.23 -3.77 -2.00
C ALA A 359 -13.19 -4.89 -2.24
N CYS A 360 -12.41 -5.28 -1.23
CA CYS A 360 -11.41 -6.34 -1.32
C CYS A 360 -12.03 -7.74 -1.16
N ALA A 361 -13.16 -7.88 -0.47
CA ALA A 361 -13.77 -9.17 -0.14
C ALA A 361 -14.06 -10.08 -1.35
N PRO A 362 -14.57 -9.57 -2.48
CA PRO A 362 -14.85 -10.40 -3.66
C PRO A 362 -13.62 -11.07 -4.29
N GLY A 363 -12.43 -10.51 -4.06
CA GLY A 363 -11.15 -11.05 -4.56
C GLY A 363 -10.67 -12.30 -3.81
N ASN A 364 -11.17 -12.55 -2.59
CA ASN A 364 -10.72 -13.68 -1.79
C ASN A 364 -10.93 -15.02 -2.50
N PRO A 365 -9.95 -15.96 -2.48
CA PRO A 365 -10.06 -17.22 -3.21
C PRO A 365 -11.24 -18.09 -2.76
N LYS A 366 -11.61 -18.00 -1.48
CA LYS A 366 -12.76 -18.70 -0.88
C LYS A 366 -13.83 -17.67 -0.53
N ASP A 367 -15.07 -17.93 -0.93
CA ASP A 367 -16.18 -17.08 -0.53
C ASP A 367 -16.35 -17.16 1.00
N ALA A 368 -16.49 -16.01 1.64
CA ALA A 368 -16.66 -15.90 3.08
C ALA A 368 -18.01 -15.27 3.40
N SER A 369 -18.84 -15.98 4.14
CA SER A 369 -20.08 -15.44 4.69
C SER A 369 -19.81 -14.50 5.87
N VAL A 370 -20.79 -13.70 6.25
CA VAL A 370 -20.72 -12.85 7.46
C VAL A 370 -20.38 -13.68 8.69
N GLU A 371 -20.96 -14.88 8.82
CA GLU A 371 -20.69 -15.79 9.95
C GLU A 371 -19.25 -16.32 9.93
N ASP A 372 -18.69 -16.61 8.75
CA ASP A 372 -17.28 -16.99 8.62
C ASP A 372 -16.37 -15.84 9.10
N LEU A 373 -16.61 -14.62 8.63
CA LEU A 373 -15.83 -13.44 9.01
C LEU A 373 -15.92 -13.18 10.52
N LYS A 374 -17.10 -13.32 11.11
CA LYS A 374 -17.30 -13.22 12.55
C LYS A 374 -16.47 -14.27 13.32
N ALA A 375 -16.46 -15.52 12.85
CA ALA A 375 -15.64 -16.58 13.44
C ALA A 375 -14.12 -16.29 13.31
N LEU A 376 -13.69 -15.68 12.20
CA LEU A 376 -12.30 -15.28 11.99
C LEU A 376 -11.90 -14.13 12.92
N PHE A 377 -12.74 -13.10 13.11
CA PHE A 377 -12.47 -12.04 14.08
C PHE A 377 -12.33 -12.56 15.51
N ARG A 378 -13.14 -13.54 15.93
CA ARG A 378 -13.03 -14.16 17.27
C ARG A 378 -11.65 -14.76 17.54
N LYS A 379 -10.90 -15.17 16.52
CA LYS A 379 -9.53 -15.70 16.71
C LYS A 379 -8.54 -14.62 17.18
N LEU A 380 -8.89 -13.33 17.08
CA LEU A 380 -8.08 -12.22 17.61
C LEU A 380 -8.33 -11.90 19.09
N MET A 381 -9.38 -12.46 19.71
CA MET A 381 -9.73 -12.25 21.12
C MET A 381 -8.83 -13.02 22.10
#